data_8766ddd067d038888d5e42f2206ec17f
#
_entry.id   8766ddd067d038888d5e42f2206ec17f
#
_cell.length_a   1.000
_cell.length_b   1.000
_cell.length_c   1.000
_cell.angle_alpha   90.00
_cell.angle_beta   90.00
_cell.angle_gamma   90.00
#
_symmetry.space_group_name_H-M   'P 1'
#
loop_
_entity.id
_entity.type
_entity.pdbx_description
1 polymer ?
#
loop_
_entity_poly.entity_id
_entity_poly.type
_entity_poly.pdbx_seq_one_letter_code
_entity_poly.pdbx_strand_id
1 'polypeptide(L)'
;MLAHASAPEAFPALVLNADFRPLSYYPLSLWGWQEAVKAVFLDRVNIVSEYDRYVRSPTSEMRLPSVVSLKTYVKPALYPAFTRFNVFLRDRFTCQYCGCRDDLTFDHVIPRSRGGMTRWDNVVTACAPCNLAKGNKMPRHAGMWPMQAPTRPTVFELHRNGRQFPPNYLHDSWLDYLYWDTELEP
;
A
#
# COMPACT_ATOMS: atom_id res chain seq x y z
N MET A 1 5.11 -21.25 -32.04
CA MET A 1 4.57 -20.70 -30.78
C MET A 1 5.60 -19.70 -30.25
N LEU A 2 5.36 -18.43 -30.45
CA LEU A 2 6.24 -17.36 -29.94
C LEU A 2 5.91 -17.19 -28.46
N ALA A 3 6.86 -17.54 -27.58
CA ALA A 3 6.77 -17.23 -26.17
C ALA A 3 6.68 -15.70 -26.04
N HIS A 4 5.56 -15.20 -25.54
CA HIS A 4 5.46 -13.81 -25.12
C HIS A 4 6.48 -13.61 -23.99
N ALA A 5 7.62 -12.98 -24.31
CA ALA A 5 8.50 -12.41 -23.31
C ALA A 5 7.66 -11.35 -22.60
N SER A 6 7.13 -11.67 -21.42
CA SER A 6 6.52 -10.69 -20.55
C SER A 6 7.53 -9.57 -20.30
N ALA A 7 7.08 -8.32 -20.46
CA ALA A 7 7.93 -7.15 -20.32
C ALA A 7 8.69 -7.19 -18.96
N PRO A 8 9.94 -6.69 -18.91
CA PRO A 8 10.76 -6.69 -17.68
C PRO A 8 10.14 -6.02 -16.46
N GLU A 9 9.08 -5.21 -16.63
CA GLU A 9 8.30 -4.61 -15.53
C GLU A 9 7.53 -5.64 -14.69
N ALA A 10 7.46 -6.90 -15.13
CA ALA A 10 6.68 -7.96 -14.50
C ALA A 10 7.42 -8.72 -13.36
N PHE A 11 8.62 -8.30 -12.96
CA PHE A 11 9.42 -8.98 -11.93
C PHE A 11 9.81 -8.01 -10.78
N PRO A 12 8.84 -7.49 -10.02
CA PRO A 12 9.13 -6.61 -8.89
C PRO A 12 9.78 -7.42 -7.76
N ALA A 13 10.73 -6.82 -7.04
CA ALA A 13 11.32 -7.40 -5.85
C ALA A 13 10.61 -6.90 -4.58
N LEU A 14 10.25 -7.82 -3.68
CA LEU A 14 9.79 -7.48 -2.34
C LEU A 14 10.97 -6.92 -1.54
N VAL A 15 10.77 -5.75 -0.94
CA VAL A 15 11.79 -5.09 -0.14
C VAL A 15 11.51 -5.29 1.34
N LEU A 16 12.43 -5.97 1.99
CA LEU A 16 12.41 -6.18 3.44
C LEU A 16 13.34 -5.17 4.12
N ASN A 17 12.99 -4.82 5.34
CA ASN A 17 13.90 -4.14 6.24
C ASN A 17 15.01 -5.09 6.71
N ALA A 18 16.01 -4.59 7.43
CA ALA A 18 17.10 -5.40 7.97
C ALA A 18 16.65 -6.47 9.02
N ASP A 19 15.43 -6.36 9.53
CA ASP A 19 14.79 -7.35 10.40
C ASP A 19 13.92 -8.36 9.63
N PHE A 20 14.06 -8.42 8.30
CA PHE A 20 13.33 -9.30 7.39
C PHE A 20 11.81 -9.07 7.34
N ARG A 21 11.31 -7.95 7.86
CA ARG A 21 9.92 -7.54 7.71
C ARG A 21 9.76 -6.64 6.51
N PRO A 22 8.66 -6.73 5.74
CA PRO A 22 8.38 -5.76 4.69
C PRO A 22 8.43 -4.32 5.21
N LEU A 23 9.04 -3.40 4.45
CA LEU A 23 9.05 -1.98 4.79
C LEU A 23 7.64 -1.40 4.87
N SER A 24 6.74 -1.90 4.05
CA SER A 24 5.31 -1.61 4.08
C SER A 24 4.54 -2.82 3.60
N TYR A 25 3.42 -3.10 4.25
CA TYR A 25 2.48 -4.14 3.83
C TYR A 25 1.39 -3.57 2.90
N TYR A 26 1.07 -2.28 3.05
CA TYR A 26 -0.02 -1.66 2.30
C TYR A 26 0.31 -0.20 2.00
N PRO A 27 0.60 0.16 0.73
CA PRO A 27 0.92 -0.77 -0.35
C PRO A 27 2.18 -1.59 -0.01
N LEU A 28 2.25 -2.79 -0.60
CA LEU A 28 3.43 -3.64 -0.41
C LEU A 28 4.67 -2.94 -0.93
N SER A 29 5.77 -3.03 -0.18
CA SER A 29 7.04 -2.41 -0.56
C SER A 29 7.71 -3.19 -1.69
N LEU A 30 7.43 -2.80 -2.92
CA LEU A 30 7.97 -3.41 -4.13
C LEU A 30 8.88 -2.41 -4.85
N TRP A 31 10.05 -2.90 -5.29
CA TRP A 31 10.90 -2.19 -6.24
C TRP A 31 10.80 -2.84 -7.61
N GLY A 32 10.94 -2.04 -8.66
CA GLY A 32 11.18 -2.57 -9.99
C GLY A 32 12.49 -3.35 -10.04
N TRP A 33 12.58 -4.33 -10.94
CA TRP A 33 13.77 -5.18 -11.03
C TRP A 33 15.06 -4.36 -11.26
N GLN A 34 15.02 -3.27 -12.03
CA GLN A 34 16.17 -2.41 -12.27
C GLN A 34 16.66 -1.74 -10.98
N GLU A 35 15.73 -1.29 -10.15
CA GLU A 35 16.04 -0.67 -8.87
C GLU A 35 16.64 -1.68 -7.90
N ALA A 36 16.07 -2.89 -7.83
CA ALA A 36 16.58 -3.97 -7.00
C ALA A 36 18.01 -4.39 -7.44
N VAL A 37 18.23 -4.60 -8.74
CA VAL A 37 19.55 -4.92 -9.29
C VAL A 37 20.55 -3.80 -8.99
N LYS A 38 20.20 -2.54 -9.21
CA LYS A 38 21.05 -1.39 -8.87
C LYS A 38 21.41 -1.37 -7.39
N ALA A 39 20.46 -1.66 -6.51
CA ALA A 39 20.71 -1.68 -5.07
C ALA A 39 21.68 -2.80 -4.65
N VAL A 40 21.63 -3.96 -5.32
CA VAL A 40 22.59 -5.07 -5.13
C VAL A 40 24.01 -4.62 -5.53
N PHE A 41 24.17 -4.03 -6.73
CA PHE A 41 25.49 -3.55 -7.18
C PHE A 41 26.05 -2.42 -6.32
N LEU A 42 25.18 -1.62 -5.70
CA LEU A 42 25.59 -0.56 -4.76
C LEU A 42 25.82 -1.06 -3.33
N ASP A 43 25.75 -2.37 -3.11
CA ASP A 43 25.93 -3.02 -1.80
C ASP A 43 24.97 -2.51 -0.71
N ARG A 44 23.76 -2.07 -1.10
CA ARG A 44 22.73 -1.53 -0.17
C ARG A 44 21.79 -2.58 0.36
N VAL A 45 21.68 -3.72 -0.32
CA VAL A 45 20.76 -4.82 0.02
C VAL A 45 21.48 -6.16 -0.07
N ASN A 46 20.92 -7.16 0.62
CA ASN A 46 21.22 -8.57 0.41
C ASN A 46 20.11 -9.20 -0.43
N ILE A 47 20.46 -10.10 -1.34
CA ILE A 47 19.51 -10.93 -2.06
C ILE A 47 19.06 -12.03 -1.09
N VAL A 48 17.75 -12.17 -0.91
CA VAL A 48 17.15 -13.18 -0.04
C VAL A 48 16.53 -14.30 -0.86
N SER A 49 15.88 -13.95 -1.97
CA SER A 49 15.32 -14.90 -2.94
C SER A 49 15.42 -14.34 -4.36
N GLU A 50 15.40 -15.23 -5.35
CA GLU A 50 15.55 -14.88 -6.74
C GLU A 50 14.45 -15.50 -7.60
N TYR A 51 14.12 -14.85 -8.69
CA TYR A 51 13.33 -15.43 -9.79
C TYR A 51 14.17 -16.40 -10.61
N ASP A 52 13.54 -17.38 -11.25
CA ASP A 52 14.20 -18.17 -12.29
C ASP A 52 14.25 -17.39 -13.62
N ARG A 53 14.85 -16.21 -13.56
CA ARG A 53 15.05 -15.29 -14.67
C ARG A 53 16.38 -14.56 -14.53
N TYR A 54 17.03 -14.34 -15.66
CA TYR A 54 18.35 -13.70 -15.72
C TYR A 54 18.25 -12.34 -16.38
N VAL A 55 19.06 -11.43 -15.90
CA VAL A 55 19.42 -10.19 -16.58
C VAL A 55 20.89 -10.26 -16.99
N ARG A 56 21.18 -9.80 -18.21
CA ARG A 56 22.52 -9.83 -18.80
C ARG A 56 22.99 -8.44 -19.11
N SER A 57 24.27 -8.20 -18.88
CA SER A 57 25.03 -7.07 -19.39
C SER A 57 26.19 -7.59 -20.26
N PRO A 58 26.91 -6.74 -21.00
CA PRO A 58 28.04 -7.21 -21.80
C PRO A 58 29.13 -7.94 -21.00
N THR A 59 29.21 -7.70 -19.68
CA THR A 59 30.29 -8.22 -18.81
C THR A 59 29.81 -9.11 -17.67
N SER A 60 28.49 -9.21 -17.44
CA SER A 60 27.97 -9.99 -16.32
C SER A 60 26.55 -10.49 -16.56
N GLU A 61 26.19 -11.56 -15.85
CA GLU A 61 24.86 -12.14 -15.80
C GLU A 61 24.49 -12.36 -14.34
N MET A 62 23.23 -12.07 -13.97
CA MET A 62 22.72 -12.37 -12.63
C MET A 62 21.25 -12.77 -12.68
N ARG A 63 20.81 -13.56 -11.71
CA ARG A 63 19.38 -13.82 -11.49
C ARG A 63 18.69 -12.57 -10.97
N LEU A 64 17.44 -12.37 -11.39
CA LEU A 64 16.64 -11.24 -10.88
C LEU A 64 16.24 -11.49 -9.43
N PRO A 65 16.52 -10.55 -8.51
CA PRO A 65 16.06 -10.67 -7.14
C PRO A 65 14.54 -10.64 -7.08
N SER A 66 13.91 -11.58 -6.36
CA SER A 66 12.49 -11.58 -6.04
C SER A 66 12.22 -11.04 -4.63
N VAL A 67 13.19 -11.20 -3.72
CA VAL A 67 13.17 -10.64 -2.37
C VAL A 67 14.55 -10.07 -2.06
N VAL A 68 14.59 -8.85 -1.56
CA VAL A 68 15.81 -8.20 -1.06
C VAL A 68 15.60 -7.68 0.36
N SER A 69 16.64 -7.72 1.20
CA SER A 69 16.64 -7.10 2.52
C SER A 69 17.61 -5.93 2.57
N LEU A 70 17.20 -4.82 3.18
CA LEU A 70 18.09 -3.70 3.44
C LEU A 70 19.22 -4.11 4.38
N LYS A 71 20.43 -3.65 4.13
CA LYS A 71 21.57 -3.84 5.05
C LYS A 71 21.48 -2.95 6.28
N THR A 72 20.82 -1.80 6.17
CA THR A 72 20.63 -0.84 7.25
C THR A 72 19.19 -0.82 7.68
N TYR A 73 18.94 -0.95 8.99
CA TYR A 73 17.60 -0.91 9.55
C TYR A 73 16.96 0.47 9.40
N VAL A 74 15.77 0.51 8.81
CA VAL A 74 14.94 1.71 8.70
C VAL A 74 13.85 1.64 9.76
N LYS A 75 13.83 2.63 10.66
CA LYS A 75 12.79 2.70 11.68
C LYS A 75 11.43 3.01 11.04
N PRO A 76 10.43 2.12 11.18
CA PRO A 76 9.10 2.39 10.67
C PRO A 76 8.49 3.65 11.29
N ALA A 77 7.80 4.45 10.48
CA ALA A 77 7.05 5.58 11.00
C ALA A 77 5.85 5.10 11.84
N LEU A 78 5.60 5.74 12.97
CA LEU A 78 4.42 5.42 13.80
C LEU A 78 3.10 5.78 13.09
N TYR A 79 3.11 6.86 12.33
CA TYR A 79 1.96 7.36 11.61
C TYR A 79 2.21 7.35 10.10
N PRO A 80 1.23 6.90 9.30
CA PRO A 80 1.35 6.87 7.85
C PRO A 80 1.26 8.27 7.24
N ALA A 81 1.82 8.41 6.04
CA ALA A 81 1.62 9.60 5.23
C ALA A 81 0.14 9.79 4.86
N PHE A 82 -0.29 11.04 4.76
CA PHE A 82 -1.64 11.37 4.31
C PHE A 82 -1.72 11.21 2.79
N THR A 83 -2.12 10.03 2.33
CA THR A 83 -2.27 9.69 0.91
C THR A 83 -3.68 9.20 0.63
N ARG A 84 -4.07 9.23 -0.65
CA ARG A 84 -5.36 8.71 -1.11
C ARG A 84 -5.56 7.25 -0.68
N PHE A 85 -4.56 6.42 -0.96
CA PHE A 85 -4.58 5.01 -0.61
C PHE A 85 -4.79 4.80 0.90
N ASN A 86 -4.03 5.51 1.73
CA ASN A 86 -4.09 5.36 3.18
C ASN A 86 -5.42 5.84 3.78
N VAL A 87 -6.07 6.85 3.19
CA VAL A 87 -7.44 7.25 3.60
C VAL A 87 -8.45 6.16 3.23
N PHE A 88 -8.38 5.62 2.01
CA PHE A 88 -9.25 4.50 1.62
C PHE A 88 -9.02 3.27 2.49
N LEU A 89 -7.77 2.95 2.79
CA LEU A 89 -7.41 1.81 3.65
C LEU A 89 -7.90 2.00 5.09
N ARG A 90 -7.81 3.21 5.66
CA ARG A 90 -8.39 3.55 6.97
C ARG A 90 -9.88 3.26 6.98
N ASP A 91 -10.58 3.69 5.95
CA ASP A 91 -12.03 3.57 5.80
C ASP A 91 -12.45 2.22 5.18
N ARG A 92 -11.50 1.26 5.07
CA ARG A 92 -11.72 -0.10 4.54
C ARG A 92 -12.33 -0.12 3.14
N PHE A 93 -11.92 0.83 2.29
CA PHE A 93 -12.47 1.01 0.95
C PHE A 93 -14.00 1.05 0.93
N THR A 94 -14.59 1.80 1.86
CA THR A 94 -16.04 1.88 2.05
C THR A 94 -16.47 3.34 2.22
N CYS A 95 -17.50 3.73 1.49
CA CYS A 95 -18.12 5.07 1.66
C CYS A 95 -18.58 5.26 3.11
N GLN A 96 -18.09 6.31 3.75
CA GLN A 96 -18.42 6.60 5.15
C GLN A 96 -19.83 7.17 5.36
N TYR A 97 -20.61 7.37 4.30
CA TYR A 97 -21.99 7.85 4.39
C TYR A 97 -23.03 6.76 4.13
N CYS A 98 -22.79 5.86 3.17
CA CYS A 98 -23.79 4.84 2.80
C CYS A 98 -23.26 3.40 2.84
N GLY A 99 -21.96 3.18 3.05
CA GLY A 99 -21.38 1.85 3.12
C GLY A 99 -21.05 1.19 1.77
N CYS A 100 -21.34 1.82 0.62
CA CYS A 100 -21.00 1.24 -0.67
C CYS A 100 -19.48 1.26 -0.93
N ARG A 101 -19.03 0.43 -1.88
CA ARG A 101 -17.61 0.27 -2.21
C ARG A 101 -17.25 0.69 -3.63
N ASP A 102 -18.24 1.20 -4.37
CA ASP A 102 -18.09 1.58 -5.77
C ASP A 102 -17.87 3.09 -5.89
N ASP A 103 -17.17 3.50 -6.96
CA ASP A 103 -16.90 4.89 -7.32
C ASP A 103 -16.38 5.75 -6.16
N LEU A 104 -15.39 5.24 -5.44
CA LEU A 104 -14.86 5.89 -4.25
C LEU A 104 -14.03 7.13 -4.57
N THR A 105 -14.36 8.20 -3.88
CA THR A 105 -13.72 9.52 -3.92
C THR A 105 -13.39 9.99 -2.51
N PHE A 106 -12.90 11.23 -2.38
CA PHE A 106 -12.73 11.93 -1.11
C PHE A 106 -13.81 12.95 -0.89
N ASP A 107 -14.27 13.06 0.33
CA ASP A 107 -15.07 14.18 0.80
C ASP A 107 -14.42 14.86 2.01
N HIS A 108 -14.53 16.19 2.06
CA HIS A 108 -14.21 16.97 3.25
C HIS A 108 -15.46 17.06 4.11
N VAL A 109 -15.44 16.45 5.30
CA VAL A 109 -16.56 16.48 6.23
C VAL A 109 -17.00 17.91 6.49
N ILE A 110 -16.06 18.79 6.86
CA ILE A 110 -16.22 20.24 6.83
C ILE A 110 -15.71 20.73 5.48
N PRO A 111 -16.56 21.30 4.62
CA PRO A 111 -16.16 21.76 3.29
C PRO A 111 -15.01 22.78 3.33
N ARG A 112 -14.12 22.74 2.33
CA ARG A 112 -13.01 23.71 2.20
C ARG A 112 -13.53 25.16 2.17
N SER A 113 -14.64 25.41 1.51
CA SER A 113 -15.33 26.72 1.47
C SER A 113 -15.82 27.19 2.83
N ARG A 114 -15.87 26.30 3.83
CA ARG A 114 -16.27 26.58 5.20
C ARG A 114 -15.10 26.47 6.21
N GLY A 115 -13.86 26.56 5.71
CA GLY A 115 -12.65 26.48 6.54
C GLY A 115 -12.16 25.05 6.81
N GLY A 116 -12.74 24.02 6.20
CA GLY A 116 -12.26 22.64 6.35
C GLY A 116 -10.91 22.44 5.71
N MET A 117 -10.00 21.80 6.43
CA MET A 117 -8.64 21.52 5.95
C MET A 117 -8.52 20.10 5.38
N THR A 118 -7.61 19.92 4.43
CA THR A 118 -7.30 18.60 3.86
C THR A 118 -6.34 17.86 4.78
N ARG A 119 -6.87 17.11 5.72
CA ARG A 119 -6.11 16.34 6.72
C ARG A 119 -6.94 15.18 7.29
N TRP A 120 -6.27 14.32 8.08
CA TRP A 120 -6.82 13.07 8.59
C TRP A 120 -8.15 13.20 9.33
N ASP A 121 -8.34 14.26 10.08
CA ASP A 121 -9.50 14.52 10.93
C ASP A 121 -10.67 15.21 10.19
N ASN A 122 -10.51 15.45 8.89
CA ASN A 122 -11.54 16.12 8.09
C ASN A 122 -11.82 15.45 6.73
N VAL A 123 -11.04 14.47 6.30
CA VAL A 123 -11.23 13.80 5.00
C VAL A 123 -11.69 12.37 5.23
N VAL A 124 -12.74 11.95 4.51
CA VAL A 124 -13.30 10.60 4.53
C VAL A 124 -13.45 10.05 3.12
N THR A 125 -13.51 8.73 3.03
CA THR A 125 -13.91 8.02 1.81
C THR A 125 -15.41 8.22 1.60
N ALA A 126 -15.79 8.64 0.40
CA ALA A 126 -17.18 8.79 -0.02
C ALA A 126 -17.37 8.25 -1.44
N CYS A 127 -18.49 7.62 -1.74
CA CYS A 127 -18.82 7.33 -3.13
C CYS A 127 -19.21 8.62 -3.87
N ALA A 128 -19.06 8.65 -5.20
CA ALA A 128 -19.37 9.82 -6.00
C ALA A 128 -20.80 10.33 -5.78
N PRO A 129 -21.86 9.47 -5.71
CA PRO A 129 -23.21 9.92 -5.42
C PRO A 129 -23.35 10.62 -4.06
N CYS A 130 -22.78 10.06 -2.98
CA CYS A 130 -22.84 10.67 -1.65
C CYS A 130 -22.05 11.99 -1.59
N ASN A 131 -20.87 12.02 -2.20
CA ASN A 131 -20.04 13.22 -2.27
C ASN A 131 -20.78 14.37 -2.99
N LEU A 132 -21.44 14.05 -4.11
CA LEU A 132 -22.23 15.01 -4.88
C LEU A 132 -23.48 15.50 -4.07
N ALA A 133 -24.19 14.58 -3.42
CA ALA A 133 -25.38 14.91 -2.61
C ALA A 133 -25.02 15.81 -1.42
N LYS A 134 -23.91 15.55 -0.76
CA LYS A 134 -23.41 16.39 0.33
C LYS A 134 -22.92 17.75 -0.20
N GLY A 135 -22.13 17.77 -1.28
CA GLY A 135 -21.57 18.97 -1.87
C GLY A 135 -20.86 19.85 -0.81
N ASN A 136 -21.04 21.18 -0.95
CA ASN A 136 -20.43 22.16 -0.02
C ASN A 136 -21.24 22.42 1.25
N LYS A 137 -22.09 21.48 1.66
CA LYS A 137 -22.93 21.61 2.85
C LYS A 137 -22.18 21.08 4.07
N MET A 138 -22.36 21.73 5.23
CA MET A 138 -21.96 21.15 6.52
C MET A 138 -22.76 19.87 6.79
N PRO A 139 -22.22 18.88 7.51
CA PRO A 139 -22.92 17.63 7.84
C PRO A 139 -24.36 17.84 8.34
N ARG A 140 -24.55 18.78 9.26
CA ARG A 140 -25.87 19.14 9.79
C ARG A 140 -26.87 19.63 8.74
N HIS A 141 -26.37 20.33 7.71
CA HIS A 141 -27.22 20.88 6.64
C HIS A 141 -27.46 19.88 5.51
N ALA A 142 -26.58 18.91 5.38
CA ALA A 142 -26.72 17.81 4.43
C ALA A 142 -27.53 16.65 5.01
N GLY A 143 -27.69 16.59 6.33
CA GLY A 143 -28.23 15.42 7.03
C GLY A 143 -27.33 14.19 6.90
N MET A 144 -26.01 14.40 6.63
CA MET A 144 -25.07 13.34 6.30
C MET A 144 -23.89 13.40 7.27
N TRP A 145 -23.73 12.34 8.03
CA TRP A 145 -22.63 12.18 8.99
C TRP A 145 -21.80 10.96 8.61
N PRO A 146 -20.48 11.02 8.72
CA PRO A 146 -19.64 9.82 8.55
C PRO A 146 -20.03 8.76 9.60
N MET A 147 -20.05 7.49 9.21
CA MET A 147 -20.29 6.36 10.13
C MET A 147 -19.26 6.32 11.27
N GLN A 148 -18.05 6.76 10.98
CA GLN A 148 -16.99 6.92 11.96
C GLN A 148 -16.37 8.31 11.83
N ALA A 149 -16.11 8.97 12.95
CA ALA A 149 -15.38 10.23 12.94
C ALA A 149 -13.97 10.01 12.36
N PRO A 150 -13.54 10.81 11.38
CA PRO A 150 -12.22 10.63 10.80
C PRO A 150 -11.12 10.97 11.81
N THR A 151 -10.19 10.05 11.98
CA THR A 151 -9.03 10.20 12.85
C THR A 151 -7.75 9.82 12.09
N ARG A 152 -6.60 10.26 12.61
CA ARG A 152 -5.31 9.84 12.08
C ARG A 152 -5.01 8.41 12.54
N PRO A 153 -4.91 7.43 11.63
CA PRO A 153 -4.60 6.06 12.00
C PRO A 153 -3.11 5.90 12.34
N THR A 154 -2.78 4.88 13.10
CA THR A 154 -1.42 4.36 13.19
C THR A 154 -1.11 3.45 12.01
N VAL A 155 0.17 3.19 11.75
CA VAL A 155 0.59 2.21 10.73
C VAL A 155 0.04 0.83 11.06
N PHE A 156 0.02 0.45 12.35
CA PHE A 156 -0.54 -0.83 12.80
C PHE A 156 -2.04 -0.98 12.45
N GLU A 157 -2.84 0.07 12.66
CA GLU A 157 -4.27 0.04 12.29
C GLU A 157 -4.46 -0.10 10.78
N LEU A 158 -3.64 0.57 9.97
CA LEU A 158 -3.70 0.40 8.51
C LEU A 158 -3.31 -1.02 8.09
N HIS A 159 -2.26 -1.60 8.68
CA HIS A 159 -1.88 -2.98 8.40
C HIS A 159 -2.99 -3.96 8.75
N ARG A 160 -3.61 -3.81 9.92
CA ARG A 160 -4.76 -4.64 10.32
C ARG A 160 -5.92 -4.53 9.34
N ASN A 161 -6.26 -3.32 8.90
CA ASN A 161 -7.30 -3.13 7.89
C ASN A 161 -6.90 -3.75 6.55
N GLY A 162 -5.64 -3.58 6.16
CA GLY A 162 -5.11 -4.07 4.88
C GLY A 162 -5.13 -5.58 4.72
N ARG A 163 -5.04 -6.34 5.81
CA ARG A 163 -5.15 -7.82 5.77
C ARG A 163 -6.48 -8.30 5.16
N GLN A 164 -7.53 -7.47 5.19
CA GLN A 164 -8.82 -7.77 4.55
C GLN A 164 -8.83 -7.52 3.03
N PHE A 165 -7.77 -6.90 2.50
CA PHE A 165 -7.63 -6.51 1.09
C PHE A 165 -6.27 -6.93 0.56
N PRO A 166 -6.00 -8.26 0.45
CA PRO A 166 -4.72 -8.75 -0.04
C PRO A 166 -4.45 -8.24 -1.46
N PRO A 167 -3.20 -8.03 -1.85
CA PRO A 167 -2.84 -7.69 -3.22
C PRO A 167 -3.35 -8.74 -4.20
N ASN A 168 -3.74 -8.31 -5.39
CA ASN A 168 -4.24 -9.22 -6.45
C ASN A 168 -3.18 -10.21 -6.97
N TYR A 169 -1.91 -9.93 -6.72
CA TYR A 169 -0.79 -10.77 -7.10
C TYR A 169 0.24 -10.82 -5.96
N LEU A 170 0.54 -12.03 -5.54
CA LEU A 170 1.64 -12.33 -4.62
C LEU A 170 2.50 -13.41 -5.29
N HIS A 171 3.80 -13.20 -5.34
CA HIS A 171 4.73 -14.23 -5.78
C HIS A 171 5.00 -15.21 -4.62
N ASP A 172 5.12 -16.52 -4.94
CA ASP A 172 5.29 -17.56 -3.92
C ASP A 172 6.46 -17.29 -2.97
N SER A 173 7.59 -16.77 -3.50
CA SER A 173 8.76 -16.41 -2.68
C SER A 173 8.53 -15.29 -1.67
N TRP A 174 7.39 -14.60 -1.69
CA TRP A 174 7.05 -13.52 -0.77
C TRP A 174 6.19 -13.99 0.40
N LEU A 175 5.53 -15.14 0.27
CA LEU A 175 4.52 -15.60 1.23
C LEU A 175 5.09 -15.75 2.65
N ASP A 176 6.28 -16.30 2.78
CA ASP A 176 6.95 -16.50 4.08
C ASP A 176 7.23 -15.20 4.83
N TYR A 177 7.31 -14.06 4.10
CA TYR A 177 7.59 -12.74 4.68
C TYR A 177 6.33 -11.91 4.93
N LEU A 178 5.19 -12.32 4.38
CA LEU A 178 3.93 -11.58 4.50
C LEU A 178 3.01 -12.12 5.60
N TYR A 179 3.15 -13.41 5.93
CA TYR A 179 2.25 -14.11 6.86
C TYR A 179 2.99 -14.70 8.08
N TRP A 180 4.21 -14.29 8.32
CA TRP A 180 5.05 -14.83 9.39
C TRP A 180 4.47 -14.63 10.82
N ASP A 181 3.57 -13.67 11.02
CA ASP A 181 2.90 -13.36 12.28
C ASP A 181 1.46 -13.93 12.35
N THR A 182 1.09 -14.80 11.40
CA THR A 182 -0.20 -15.51 11.43
C THR A 182 -0.13 -16.57 12.50
N GLU A 183 -1.12 -16.64 13.41
CA GLU A 183 -1.23 -17.72 14.38
C GLU A 183 -1.31 -19.06 13.64
N LEU A 184 -0.48 -19.99 14.05
CA LEU A 184 -0.55 -21.36 13.54
C LEU A 184 -1.83 -22.00 14.09
N GLU A 185 -2.64 -22.56 13.22
CA GLU A 185 -3.78 -23.35 13.67
C GLU A 185 -3.28 -24.56 14.45
N PRO A 186 -3.91 -24.90 15.60
CA PRO A 186 -3.51 -26.03 16.44
C PRO A 186 -3.71 -27.40 15.77
#